data_cc57e66a471a33a1fdd8f7834da8ca24
#
_entry.id   cc57e66a471a33a1fdd8f7834da8ca24
#
_cell.length_a   1.000
_cell.length_b   1.000
_cell.length_c   1.000
_cell.angle_alpha   90.00
_cell.angle_beta   90.00
_cell.angle_gamma   90.00
#
_symmetry.space_group_name_H-M   'P 1'
#
loop_
_entity.id
_entity.type
_entity.pdbx_description
1 polymer ?
#
loop_
_entity_poly.entity_id
_entity_poly.type
_entity_poly.pdbx_seq_one_letter_code
_entity_poly.pdbx_strand_id
1 'polypeptide(L)'
;MVVSLRPNPRFADRAEAGRSLAPLLVARDFADPVVYALPRGGVPVALPIAHALHAPLDLLLVRKLGVPWQPELGFGAIAEGLEEPLLNQDIIAHTGLTEDMIAPVLAA
;
A
#
# COMPACT_ATOMS: atom_id res chain seq x y z
N MET A 1 -0.65 -8.08 -12.44
CA MET A 1 -1.61 -9.12 -12.81
C MET A 1 -3.00 -8.65 -12.43
N VAL A 2 -3.88 -8.59 -13.40
CA VAL A 2 -5.28 -8.31 -13.13
C VAL A 2 -5.99 -9.64 -12.95
N VAL A 3 -6.51 -9.87 -11.76
CA VAL A 3 -7.38 -11.01 -11.52
C VAL A 3 -8.80 -10.51 -11.75
N SER A 4 -9.43 -10.98 -12.82
CA SER A 4 -10.84 -10.69 -13.05
C SER A 4 -11.64 -11.53 -12.07
N LEU A 5 -12.12 -10.89 -11.03
CA LEU A 5 -13.03 -11.52 -10.10
C LEU A 5 -14.45 -11.34 -10.61
N ARG A 6 -15.35 -12.17 -10.06
CA ARG A 6 -16.77 -12.04 -10.35
C ARG A 6 -17.23 -10.60 -10.11
N PRO A 7 -18.24 -10.10 -10.85
CA PRO A 7 -18.85 -8.84 -10.49
C PRO A 7 -19.25 -8.86 -9.02
N ASN A 8 -18.85 -7.82 -8.27
CA ASN A 8 -19.11 -7.69 -6.85
C ASN A 8 -18.52 -8.83 -6.00
N PRO A 9 -17.20 -9.05 -6.05
CA PRO A 9 -16.60 -9.98 -5.12
C PRO A 9 -16.82 -9.45 -3.71
N ARG A 10 -17.47 -10.23 -2.89
CA ARG A 10 -17.71 -9.88 -1.49
C ARG A 10 -17.03 -10.89 -0.61
N PHE A 11 -16.26 -10.37 0.31
CA PHE A 11 -15.67 -11.15 1.38
C PHE A 11 -16.43 -10.86 2.66
N ALA A 12 -16.62 -11.87 3.51
CA ALA A 12 -17.28 -11.67 4.77
C ALA A 12 -16.48 -10.73 5.68
N ASP A 13 -15.15 -10.82 5.60
CA ASP A 13 -14.24 -9.96 6.34
C ASP A 13 -12.87 -9.93 5.66
N ARG A 14 -11.95 -9.16 6.22
CA ARG A 14 -10.59 -9.02 5.67
C ARG A 14 -9.80 -10.33 5.74
N ALA A 15 -10.00 -11.12 6.78
CA ALA A 15 -9.33 -12.42 6.90
C ALA A 15 -9.76 -13.38 5.80
N GLU A 16 -11.03 -13.39 5.43
CA GLU A 16 -11.52 -14.19 4.30
C GLU A 16 -10.87 -13.72 2.99
N ALA A 17 -10.74 -12.41 2.79
CA ALA A 17 -10.05 -11.89 1.61
C ALA A 17 -8.61 -12.42 1.54
N GLY A 18 -7.90 -12.41 2.67
CA GLY A 18 -6.54 -12.95 2.75
C GLY A 18 -6.49 -14.45 2.46
N ARG A 19 -7.40 -15.21 3.02
CA ARG A 19 -7.49 -16.65 2.75
C ARG A 19 -7.79 -16.98 1.30
N SER A 20 -8.58 -16.12 0.64
CA SER A 20 -8.92 -16.30 -0.78
C SER A 20 -7.74 -15.94 -1.70
N LEU A 21 -6.92 -14.96 -1.31
CA LEU A 21 -5.75 -14.56 -2.06
C LEU A 21 -4.56 -15.51 -1.87
N ALA A 22 -4.45 -16.13 -0.70
CA ALA A 22 -3.30 -16.95 -0.34
C ALA A 22 -2.97 -18.05 -1.34
N PRO A 23 -3.92 -18.87 -1.82
CA PRO A 23 -3.60 -19.92 -2.80
C PRO A 23 -3.06 -19.37 -4.12
N LEU A 24 -3.52 -18.20 -4.53
CA LEU A 24 -3.06 -17.55 -5.76
C LEU A 24 -1.60 -17.11 -5.63
N LEU A 25 -1.22 -16.65 -4.45
CA LEU A 25 0.14 -16.20 -4.18
C LEU A 25 1.09 -17.38 -3.96
N VAL A 26 0.63 -18.44 -3.30
CA VAL A 26 1.41 -19.69 -3.16
C VAL A 26 1.76 -20.25 -4.54
N ALA A 27 0.82 -20.21 -5.47
CA ALA A 27 1.03 -20.70 -6.84
C ALA A 27 2.10 -19.91 -7.60
N ARG A 28 2.44 -18.70 -7.18
CA ARG A 28 3.48 -17.86 -7.80
C ARG A 28 4.90 -18.30 -7.45
N ASP A 29 5.06 -19.12 -6.44
CA ASP A 29 6.35 -19.71 -6.02
C ASP A 29 7.45 -18.66 -5.83
N PHE A 30 7.18 -17.68 -4.98
CA PHE A 30 8.17 -16.65 -4.64
C PHE A 30 9.35 -17.24 -3.88
N ALA A 31 10.56 -16.78 -4.20
CA ALA A 31 11.76 -17.13 -3.48
C ALA A 31 11.91 -16.22 -2.26
N ASP A 32 12.01 -16.80 -1.07
CA ASP A 32 12.19 -16.08 0.21
C ASP A 32 11.27 -14.85 0.37
N PRO A 33 9.94 -15.02 0.26
CA PRO A 33 9.04 -13.88 0.32
C PRO A 33 8.98 -13.28 1.73
N VAL A 34 8.76 -11.97 1.77
CA VAL A 34 8.36 -11.25 2.97
C VAL A 34 7.01 -10.60 2.67
N VAL A 35 6.08 -10.71 3.60
CA VAL A 35 4.77 -10.08 3.45
C VAL A 35 4.77 -8.78 4.24
N TYR A 36 4.46 -7.68 3.55
CA TYR A 36 4.29 -6.38 4.19
C TYR A 36 2.81 -6.03 4.24
N ALA A 37 2.35 -5.64 5.41
CA ALA A 37 0.99 -5.19 5.61
C ALA A 37 0.95 -3.70 5.92
N LEU A 38 0.02 -3.01 5.30
CA LEU A 38 -0.29 -1.63 5.65
C LEU A 38 -1.29 -1.63 6.79
N PRO A 39 -0.87 -1.23 8.00
CA PRO A 39 -1.82 -1.16 9.09
C PRO A 39 -2.85 -0.04 8.84
N ARG A 40 -4.02 -0.14 9.40
CA ARG A 40 -4.41 -1.29 10.22
C ARG A 40 -5.15 -2.35 9.42
N GLY A 41 -5.89 -1.94 8.38
CA GLY A 41 -6.77 -2.83 7.61
C GLY A 41 -6.06 -3.93 6.83
N GLY A 42 -4.81 -3.72 6.46
CA GLY A 42 -4.04 -4.72 5.71
C GLY A 42 -3.57 -5.90 6.54
N VAL A 43 -3.50 -5.77 7.88
CA VAL A 43 -2.98 -6.85 8.74
C VAL A 43 -3.85 -8.10 8.69
N PRO A 44 -5.19 -8.02 8.85
CA PRO A 44 -6.03 -9.21 8.76
C PRO A 44 -5.98 -9.90 7.40
N VAL A 45 -5.75 -9.15 6.32
CA VAL A 45 -5.58 -9.70 4.97
C VAL A 45 -4.22 -10.41 4.86
N ALA A 46 -3.17 -9.78 5.37
CA ALA A 46 -1.80 -10.27 5.23
C ALA A 46 -1.49 -11.51 6.08
N LEU A 47 -2.12 -11.65 7.25
CA LEU A 47 -1.86 -12.77 8.15
C LEU A 47 -2.07 -14.15 7.52
N PRO A 48 -3.23 -14.44 6.87
CA PRO A 48 -3.40 -15.72 6.20
C PRO A 48 -2.42 -15.95 5.07
N ILE A 49 -2.06 -14.87 4.36
CA ILE A 49 -1.11 -14.94 3.25
C ILE A 49 0.29 -15.29 3.77
N ALA A 50 0.76 -14.60 4.80
CA ALA A 50 2.06 -14.86 5.40
C ALA A 50 2.14 -16.29 5.94
N HIS A 51 1.06 -16.75 6.57
CA HIS A 51 0.98 -18.12 7.07
C HIS A 51 1.08 -19.14 5.93
N ALA A 52 0.31 -18.94 4.86
CA ALA A 52 0.31 -19.86 3.72
C ALA A 52 1.66 -19.90 3.00
N LEU A 53 2.36 -18.77 2.93
CA LEU A 53 3.66 -18.66 2.29
C LEU A 53 4.81 -19.08 3.21
N HIS A 54 4.55 -19.36 4.48
CA HIS A 54 5.58 -19.55 5.51
C HIS A 54 6.56 -18.38 5.53
N ALA A 55 6.05 -17.17 5.33
CA ALA A 55 6.84 -15.95 5.21
C ALA A 55 6.72 -15.09 6.46
N PRO A 56 7.77 -14.35 6.81
CA PRO A 56 7.66 -13.34 7.86
C PRO A 56 6.69 -12.26 7.44
N LEU A 57 5.96 -11.72 8.41
CA LEU A 57 5.05 -10.60 8.24
C LEU A 57 5.66 -9.37 8.93
N ASP A 58 5.76 -8.28 8.20
CA ASP A 58 6.21 -7.01 8.74
C ASP A 58 5.20 -5.92 8.40
N LEU A 59 5.31 -4.80 9.07
CA LEU A 59 4.43 -3.66 8.86
C LEU A 59 5.13 -2.61 8.03
N LEU A 60 4.39 -2.03 7.08
CA LEU A 60 4.85 -0.90 6.30
C LEU A 60 4.01 0.33 6.69
N LEU A 61 4.62 1.26 7.38
CA LEU A 61 3.96 2.50 7.76
C LEU A 61 4.11 3.51 6.63
N VAL A 62 2.98 3.95 6.09
CA VAL A 62 2.94 4.89 4.97
C VAL A 62 2.19 6.14 5.39
N ARG A 63 2.77 7.30 5.10
CA ARG A 63 2.13 8.59 5.30
C ARG A 63 1.79 9.20 3.94
N LYS A 64 0.52 9.54 3.75
CA LYS A 64 0.06 10.23 2.55
C LYS A 64 0.51 11.69 2.60
N LEU A 65 0.97 12.19 1.46
CA LEU A 65 1.35 13.59 1.28
C LEU A 65 0.21 14.32 0.57
N GLY A 66 -0.41 15.26 1.26
CA GLY A 66 -1.52 16.04 0.73
C GLY A 66 -1.10 17.42 0.25
N VAL A 67 -1.77 17.90 -0.81
CA VAL A 67 -1.59 19.26 -1.30
C VAL A 67 -1.95 20.26 -0.20
N PRO A 68 -1.10 21.28 0.12
CA PRO A 68 -1.32 22.14 1.27
C PRO A 68 -2.68 22.83 1.31
N TRP A 69 -3.20 23.27 0.16
CA TRP A 69 -4.52 23.92 0.11
C TRP A 69 -5.68 22.96 -0.17
N GLN A 70 -5.38 21.69 -0.35
CA GLN A 70 -6.37 20.63 -0.55
C GLN A 70 -5.80 19.31 -0.01
N PRO A 71 -5.76 19.14 1.33
CA PRO A 71 -5.03 18.01 1.93
C PRO A 71 -5.52 16.61 1.52
N GLU A 72 -6.77 16.51 1.07
CA GLU A 72 -7.32 15.24 0.61
C GLU A 72 -6.80 14.84 -0.77
N LEU A 73 -6.29 15.79 -1.54
CA LEU A 73 -5.66 15.50 -2.82
C LEU A 73 -4.21 15.09 -2.56
N GLY A 74 -3.92 13.81 -2.78
CA GLY A 74 -2.59 13.26 -2.56
C GLY A 74 -1.66 13.53 -3.72
N PHE A 75 -0.47 14.02 -3.46
CA PHE A 75 0.58 14.15 -4.46
C PHE A 75 1.71 13.14 -4.27
N GLY A 76 1.63 12.32 -3.26
CA GLY A 76 2.63 11.29 -3.01
C GLY A 76 2.42 10.56 -1.70
N ALA A 77 3.41 9.78 -1.36
CA ALA A 77 3.46 9.04 -0.11
C ALA A 77 4.90 8.83 0.32
N ILE A 78 5.10 8.74 1.63
CA ILE A 78 6.40 8.39 2.20
C ILE A 78 6.22 7.18 3.10
N ALA A 79 7.06 6.17 2.91
CA ALA A 79 7.06 4.98 3.74
C ALA A 79 8.21 5.03 4.73
N GLU A 80 7.96 4.55 5.95
CA GLU A 80 8.99 4.47 6.97
C GLU A 80 10.11 3.54 6.51
N GLY A 81 11.34 3.99 6.65
CA GLY A 81 12.52 3.26 6.21
C GLY A 81 12.93 3.51 4.76
N LEU A 82 12.12 4.22 3.99
CA LEU A 82 12.49 4.65 2.65
C LEU A 82 12.99 6.11 2.71
N GLU A 83 14.11 6.37 2.06
CA GLU A 83 14.71 7.70 2.07
C GLU A 83 13.98 8.69 1.16
N GLU A 84 13.39 8.19 0.08
CA GLU A 84 12.74 9.02 -0.92
C GLU A 84 11.24 8.78 -0.95
N PRO A 85 10.44 9.85 -1.03
CA PRO A 85 9.01 9.71 -1.21
C PRO A 85 8.69 9.26 -2.64
N LEU A 86 7.54 8.60 -2.78
CA LEU A 86 6.93 8.39 -4.08
C LEU A 86 6.08 9.61 -4.41
N LEU A 87 6.34 10.23 -5.55
CA LEU A 87 5.65 11.45 -5.96
C LEU A 87 4.83 11.18 -7.21
N ASN A 88 3.61 11.73 -7.24
CA ASN A 88 2.76 11.70 -8.41
C ASN A 88 3.02 12.98 -9.21
N GLN A 89 3.82 12.89 -10.26
CA GLN A 89 4.22 14.02 -11.06
C GLN A 89 3.05 14.69 -11.79
N ASP A 90 2.03 13.93 -12.15
CA ASP A 90 0.84 14.48 -12.81
C ASP A 90 0.08 15.43 -11.88
N ILE A 91 -0.09 15.04 -10.63
CA ILE A 91 -0.75 15.87 -9.62
C ILE A 91 0.10 17.11 -9.33
N ILE A 92 1.40 16.95 -9.20
CA ILE A 92 2.32 18.05 -8.94
C ILE A 92 2.25 19.08 -10.09
N ALA A 93 2.31 18.60 -11.32
CA ALA A 93 2.23 19.47 -12.49
C ALA A 93 0.88 20.17 -12.60
N HIS A 94 -0.20 19.45 -12.35
CA HIS A 94 -1.56 19.97 -12.46
C HIS A 94 -1.89 21.01 -11.40
N THR A 95 -1.36 20.84 -10.19
CA THR A 95 -1.61 21.73 -9.07
C THR A 95 -0.65 22.90 -8.99
N GLY A 96 0.45 22.84 -9.73
CA GLY A 96 1.49 23.88 -9.67
C GLY A 96 2.37 23.81 -8.43
N LEU A 97 2.40 22.65 -7.73
CA LEU A 97 3.27 22.48 -6.58
C LEU A 97 4.73 22.66 -6.95
N THR A 98 5.45 23.47 -6.16
CA THR A 98 6.88 23.68 -6.30
C THR A 98 7.64 22.91 -5.23
N GLU A 99 8.94 22.74 -5.40
CA GLU A 99 9.79 22.11 -4.39
C GLU A 99 9.71 22.83 -3.04
N ASP A 100 9.63 24.17 -3.07
CA ASP A 100 9.48 24.97 -1.85
C ASP A 100 8.17 24.72 -1.11
N MET A 101 7.13 24.33 -1.83
CA MET A 101 5.84 23.96 -1.22
C MET A 101 5.84 22.54 -0.73
N ILE A 102 6.56 21.64 -1.39
CA ILE A 102 6.62 20.23 -1.05
C ILE A 102 7.49 19.98 0.19
N ALA A 103 8.63 20.65 0.29
CA ALA A 103 9.60 20.41 1.35
C ALA A 103 9.00 20.49 2.78
N PRO A 104 8.15 21.47 3.13
CA PRO A 104 7.55 21.52 4.46
C PRO A 104 6.60 20.33 4.72
N VAL A 105 5.92 19.84 3.69
CA VAL A 105 5.03 18.67 3.83
C VAL A 105 5.84 17.42 4.14
N LEU A 106 6.98 17.25 3.50
CA LEU A 106 7.87 16.12 3.75
C LEU A 106 8.47 16.17 5.16
N ALA A 107 8.75 17.36 5.68
CA ALA A 107 9.37 17.55 6.98
C ALA A 107 8.38 17.41 8.14
N ALA A 108 7.08 17.50 7.87
CA ALA A 108 6.06 17.48 8.92
C ALA A 108 5.92 16.13 9.62
#